data_b594c0a01875f8595b01900da6323b24
#
_entry.id   b594c0a01875f8595b01900da6323b24
#
_cell.length_a   1.000
_cell.length_b   1.000
_cell.length_c   1.000
_cell.angle_alpha   90.00
_cell.angle_beta   90.00
_cell.angle_gamma   90.00
#
_symmetry.space_group_name_H-M   'P 1'
#
loop_
_entity.id
_entity.type
_entity.pdbx_description
1 polymer ?
#
loop_
_entity_poly.entity_id
_entity_poly.type
_entity_poly.pdbx_seq_one_letter_code
_entity_poly.pdbx_strand_id
1 'polypeptide(L)'
;MAKIEKSIIIDAPVEDVFNYVEDPGNIPEYWPSVIEIKDVEDLPNGGARMTSVYKMAGVRFDVESVCTEYVPNQRTVYESEGGVSSTATWIYEPHDGGTKATIRNEYTVELPVLRKLAESFLVKMNENEADAILANVKAKMEA
;
A
#
# COMPACT_ATOMS: atom_id res chain seq x y z
N MET A 1 6.59 -7.68 -15.21
CA MET A 1 6.02 -6.63 -14.36
C MET A 1 4.52 -6.84 -14.25
N ALA A 2 4.01 -6.87 -13.05
CA ALA A 2 2.59 -7.01 -12.82
C ALA A 2 1.98 -5.67 -12.41
N LYS A 3 0.70 -5.45 -12.72
CA LYS A 3 0.01 -4.20 -12.46
C LYS A 3 -1.37 -4.48 -11.89
N ILE A 4 -1.70 -3.83 -10.79
CA ILE A 4 -2.99 -3.98 -10.12
C ILE A 4 -3.54 -2.59 -9.85
N GLU A 5 -4.84 -2.41 -10.07
CA GLU A 5 -5.54 -1.18 -9.72
C GLU A 5 -6.91 -1.54 -9.16
N LYS A 6 -7.21 -1.06 -7.96
CA LYS A 6 -8.48 -1.30 -7.28
C LYS A 6 -8.96 -0.02 -6.62
N SER A 7 -10.26 0.16 -6.54
CA SER A 7 -10.88 1.33 -5.91
C SER A 7 -12.01 0.91 -4.99
N ILE A 8 -12.31 1.76 -3.99
CA ILE A 8 -13.43 1.57 -3.09
C ILE A 8 -14.00 2.93 -2.68
N ILE A 9 -15.29 2.95 -2.38
CA ILE A 9 -15.97 4.15 -1.85
C ILE A 9 -16.02 4.02 -0.33
N ILE A 10 -15.56 5.06 0.36
CA ILE A 10 -15.49 5.10 1.82
C ILE A 10 -16.35 6.28 2.31
N ASP A 11 -17.23 6.02 3.27
CA ASP A 11 -18.08 7.04 3.86
C ASP A 11 -17.32 7.78 4.98
N ALA A 12 -16.32 8.55 4.57
CA ALA A 12 -15.50 9.39 5.45
C ALA A 12 -14.86 10.48 4.60
N PRO A 13 -14.59 11.67 5.19
CA PRO A 13 -13.95 12.77 4.45
C PRO A 13 -12.56 12.40 3.93
N VAL A 14 -12.19 12.97 2.78
CA VAL A 14 -10.89 12.73 2.15
C VAL A 14 -9.73 12.95 3.14
N GLU A 15 -9.80 14.03 3.90
CA GLU A 15 -8.74 14.36 4.87
C GLU A 15 -8.54 13.25 5.90
N ASP A 16 -9.64 12.69 6.42
CA ASP A 16 -9.57 11.63 7.42
C ASP A 16 -9.00 10.35 6.83
N VAL A 17 -9.44 9.98 5.63
CA VAL A 17 -8.92 8.78 4.94
C VAL A 17 -7.44 8.94 4.64
N PHE A 18 -7.04 10.09 4.10
CA PHE A 18 -5.65 10.39 3.79
C PHE A 18 -4.76 10.30 5.03
N ASN A 19 -5.17 10.96 6.10
CA ASN A 19 -4.37 10.98 7.34
C ASN A 19 -4.22 9.58 7.95
N TYR A 20 -5.24 8.74 7.84
CA TYR A 20 -5.16 7.39 8.35
C TYR A 20 -4.22 6.51 7.50
N VAL A 21 -4.41 6.52 6.18
CA VAL A 21 -3.63 5.66 5.28
C VAL A 21 -2.16 6.06 5.24
N GLU A 22 -1.89 7.37 5.26
CA GLU A 22 -0.52 7.88 5.11
C GLU A 22 0.29 7.90 6.40
N ASP A 23 -0.30 7.51 7.53
CA ASP A 23 0.46 7.34 8.77
C ASP A 23 1.15 5.96 8.75
N PRO A 24 2.49 5.91 8.69
CA PRO A 24 3.20 4.62 8.61
C PRO A 24 2.87 3.65 9.73
N GLY A 25 2.56 4.17 10.93
CA GLY A 25 2.19 3.33 12.08
C GLY A 25 0.91 2.55 11.87
N ASN A 26 0.06 2.98 10.96
CA ASN A 26 -1.21 2.32 10.67
C ASN A 26 -1.10 1.24 9.58
N ILE A 27 0.00 1.20 8.83
CA ILE A 27 0.14 0.27 7.70
C ILE A 27 -0.10 -1.20 8.10
N PRO A 28 0.47 -1.70 9.20
CA PRO A 28 0.21 -3.10 9.59
C PRO A 28 -1.26 -3.37 9.93
N GLU A 29 -2.05 -2.34 10.25
CA GLU A 29 -3.47 -2.52 10.55
C GLU A 29 -4.30 -2.84 9.31
N TYR A 30 -3.94 -2.28 8.16
CA TYR A 30 -4.75 -2.46 6.96
C TYR A 30 -4.07 -3.27 5.85
N TRP A 31 -2.75 -3.44 5.89
CA TRP A 31 -1.99 -4.16 4.86
C TRP A 31 -1.59 -5.55 5.37
N PRO A 32 -2.32 -6.61 4.97
CA PRO A 32 -2.14 -7.94 5.58
C PRO A 32 -0.73 -8.52 5.50
N SER A 33 0.00 -8.29 4.41
CA SER A 33 1.36 -8.81 4.25
C SER A 33 2.42 -8.05 5.03
N VAL A 34 2.11 -6.85 5.52
CA VAL A 34 3.04 -6.03 6.30
C VAL A 34 2.83 -6.34 7.78
N ILE A 35 3.85 -6.90 8.42
CA ILE A 35 3.76 -7.29 9.83
C ILE A 35 4.43 -6.28 10.76
N GLU A 36 5.30 -5.43 10.21
CA GLU A 36 6.00 -4.41 11.00
C GLU A 36 6.48 -3.28 10.10
N ILE A 37 6.47 -2.06 10.61
CA ILE A 37 7.12 -0.90 9.99
C ILE A 37 8.21 -0.43 10.93
N LYS A 38 9.40 -0.19 10.41
CA LYS A 38 10.54 0.28 11.21
C LYS A 38 11.39 1.29 10.44
N ASP A 39 12.30 1.94 11.14
CA ASP A 39 13.25 2.91 10.57
C ASP A 39 12.56 4.02 9.77
N VAL A 40 11.45 4.54 10.33
CA VAL A 40 10.68 5.61 9.70
C VAL A 40 11.44 6.92 9.79
N GLU A 41 11.60 7.59 8.64
CA GLU A 41 12.25 8.89 8.52
C GLU A 41 11.35 9.82 7.73
N ASP A 42 11.03 10.99 8.32
CA ASP A 42 10.22 11.99 7.63
C ASP A 42 11.04 12.67 6.53
N LEU A 43 10.42 12.86 5.37
CA LEU A 43 11.06 13.48 4.22
C LEU A 43 10.59 14.92 4.04
N PRO A 44 11.40 15.76 3.37
CA PRO A 44 11.02 17.17 3.12
C PRO A 44 9.71 17.34 2.34
N ASN A 45 9.32 16.35 1.53
CA ASN A 45 8.08 16.43 0.74
C ASN A 45 6.80 16.16 1.54
N GLY A 46 6.92 15.79 2.81
CA GLY A 46 5.78 15.43 3.67
C GLY A 46 5.57 13.94 3.81
N GLY A 47 6.14 13.13 2.94
CA GLY A 47 6.10 11.69 3.03
C GLY A 47 7.18 11.12 3.92
N ALA A 48 7.43 9.82 3.80
CA ALA A 48 8.39 9.13 4.65
C ALA A 48 9.23 8.12 3.87
N ARG A 49 10.39 7.79 4.44
CA ARG A 49 11.18 6.62 4.09
C ARG A 49 10.98 5.63 5.21
N MET A 50 10.83 4.35 4.88
CA MET A 50 10.61 3.34 5.91
C MET A 50 11.03 1.96 5.42
N THR A 51 11.20 1.04 6.37
CA THR A 51 11.39 -0.38 6.07
C THR A 51 10.13 -1.12 6.49
N SER A 52 9.53 -1.84 5.55
CA SER A 52 8.37 -2.70 5.79
C SER A 52 8.83 -4.14 5.88
N VAL A 53 8.44 -4.83 6.95
CA VAL A 53 8.69 -6.26 7.07
C VAL A 53 7.47 -6.98 6.53
N TYR A 54 7.67 -7.71 5.42
CA TYR A 54 6.62 -8.45 4.74
C TYR A 54 6.66 -9.92 5.10
N LYS A 55 5.48 -10.55 5.09
CA LYS A 55 5.37 -12.00 5.09
C LYS A 55 4.42 -12.37 3.95
N MET A 56 4.93 -13.02 2.92
CA MET A 56 4.18 -13.35 1.71
C MET A 56 4.46 -14.81 1.34
N ALA A 57 3.41 -15.61 1.16
CA ALA A 57 3.53 -17.03 0.81
C ALA A 57 4.47 -17.78 1.78
N GLY A 58 4.44 -17.43 3.07
CA GLY A 58 5.28 -18.03 4.10
C GLY A 58 6.73 -17.51 4.15
N VAL A 59 7.08 -16.59 3.27
CA VAL A 59 8.43 -16.02 3.20
C VAL A 59 8.45 -14.64 3.84
N ARG A 60 9.41 -14.41 4.73
CA ARG A 60 9.61 -13.14 5.40
C ARG A 60 10.75 -12.36 4.76
N PHE A 61 10.55 -11.09 4.45
CA PHE A 61 11.58 -10.25 3.85
C PHE A 61 11.33 -8.78 4.14
N ASP A 62 12.39 -7.98 4.05
CA ASP A 62 12.33 -6.54 4.26
C ASP A 62 12.25 -5.81 2.92
N VAL A 63 11.43 -4.76 2.89
CA VAL A 63 11.30 -3.89 1.71
C VAL A 63 11.53 -2.46 2.17
N GLU A 64 12.43 -1.75 1.50
CA GLU A 64 12.69 -0.34 1.77
C GLU A 64 11.84 0.50 0.83
N SER A 65 11.10 1.45 1.38
CA SER A 65 10.17 2.30 0.64
C SER A 65 10.50 3.78 0.84
N VAL A 66 10.36 4.55 -0.23
CA VAL A 66 10.59 5.99 -0.23
C VAL A 66 9.40 6.68 -0.91
N CYS A 67 8.84 7.69 -0.26
CA CYS A 67 7.80 8.52 -0.86
C CYS A 67 8.41 9.46 -1.87
N THR A 68 8.05 9.32 -3.14
CA THR A 68 8.57 10.15 -4.23
C THR A 68 7.63 11.26 -4.64
N GLU A 69 6.35 11.16 -4.28
CA GLU A 69 5.37 12.22 -4.55
C GLU A 69 4.37 12.26 -3.39
N TYR A 70 4.12 13.44 -2.86
CA TYR A 70 3.21 13.64 -1.75
C TYR A 70 2.36 14.88 -1.98
N VAL A 71 1.11 14.69 -2.34
CA VAL A 71 0.15 15.77 -2.53
C VAL A 71 -0.97 15.57 -1.52
N PRO A 72 -1.03 16.37 -0.43
CA PRO A 72 -2.01 16.18 0.65
C PRO A 72 -3.44 16.05 0.14
N ASN A 73 -4.14 15.04 0.66
CA ASN A 73 -5.55 14.75 0.35
C ASN A 73 -5.82 14.38 -1.11
N GLN A 74 -4.78 14.15 -1.93
CA GLN A 74 -4.95 13.85 -3.35
C GLN A 74 -4.18 12.60 -3.79
N ARG A 75 -2.86 12.56 -3.52
CA ARG A 75 -2.04 11.52 -4.13
C ARG A 75 -0.73 11.30 -3.39
N THR A 76 -0.33 10.05 -3.26
CA THR A 76 1.03 9.70 -2.84
C THR A 76 1.59 8.61 -3.73
N VAL A 77 2.90 8.63 -3.93
CA VAL A 77 3.63 7.59 -4.67
C VAL A 77 4.80 7.13 -3.82
N TYR A 78 4.87 5.81 -3.62
CA TYR A 78 5.98 5.16 -2.92
C TYR A 78 6.70 4.21 -3.86
N GLU A 79 8.02 4.33 -3.92
CA GLU A 79 8.87 3.38 -4.64
C GLU A 79 9.57 2.49 -3.63
N SER A 80 9.56 1.17 -3.90
CA SER A 80 10.04 0.16 -2.97
C SER A 80 11.05 -0.76 -3.63
N GLU A 81 12.07 -1.18 -2.84
CA GLU A 81 13.11 -2.12 -3.24
C GLU A 81 13.30 -3.17 -2.15
N GLY A 82 13.72 -4.36 -2.56
CA GLY A 82 13.93 -5.49 -1.67
C GLY A 82 13.61 -6.77 -2.39
N GLY A 83 12.93 -7.71 -1.74
CA GLY A 83 12.47 -8.92 -2.40
C GLY A 83 11.41 -8.66 -3.47
N VAL A 84 10.77 -7.50 -3.41
CA VAL A 84 9.80 -7.04 -4.40
C VAL A 84 10.13 -5.59 -4.70
N SER A 85 10.28 -5.26 -5.99
CA SER A 85 10.41 -3.87 -6.44
C SER A 85 9.06 -3.39 -6.89
N SER A 86 8.62 -2.24 -6.41
CA SER A 86 7.28 -1.76 -6.73
C SER A 86 7.18 -0.25 -6.76
N THR A 87 6.14 0.23 -7.47
CA THR A 87 5.67 1.61 -7.40
C THR A 87 4.21 1.56 -7.00
N ALA A 88 3.92 2.02 -5.80
CA ALA A 88 2.56 2.05 -5.25
C ALA A 88 2.03 3.48 -5.26
N THR A 89 0.87 3.67 -5.87
CA THR A 89 0.21 4.97 -5.94
C THR A 89 -1.13 4.89 -5.24
N TRP A 90 -1.35 5.80 -4.29
CA TRP A 90 -2.67 6.02 -3.69
C TRP A 90 -3.26 7.28 -4.28
N ILE A 91 -4.55 7.23 -4.67
CA ILE A 91 -5.29 8.37 -5.19
C ILE A 91 -6.54 8.55 -4.35
N TYR A 92 -6.78 9.78 -3.88
CA TYR A 92 -7.89 10.13 -3.01
C TYR A 92 -8.74 11.16 -3.73
N GLU A 93 -10.02 10.85 -3.92
CA GLU A 93 -10.95 11.74 -4.62
C GLU A 93 -12.22 11.93 -3.80
N PRO A 94 -12.74 13.17 -3.67
CA PRO A 94 -14.05 13.37 -3.05
C PRO A 94 -15.13 12.66 -3.85
N HIS A 95 -16.08 12.04 -3.15
CA HIS A 95 -17.19 11.33 -3.79
C HIS A 95 -18.42 11.38 -2.90
N ASP A 96 -19.43 12.19 -3.28
CA ASP A 96 -20.72 12.31 -2.58
C ASP A 96 -20.58 12.48 -1.05
N GLY A 97 -19.68 13.37 -0.62
CA GLY A 97 -19.42 13.62 0.80
C GLY A 97 -18.46 12.65 1.45
N GLY A 98 -18.09 11.61 0.74
CA GLY A 98 -17.08 10.64 1.18
C GLY A 98 -15.85 10.66 0.30
N THR A 99 -15.20 9.51 0.15
CA THR A 99 -13.93 9.39 -0.57
C THR A 99 -13.96 8.19 -1.51
N LYS A 100 -13.46 8.39 -2.74
CA LYS A 100 -13.06 7.27 -3.60
C LYS A 100 -11.56 7.09 -3.42
N ALA A 101 -11.16 5.98 -2.83
CA ALA A 101 -9.75 5.63 -2.64
C ALA A 101 -9.34 4.61 -3.68
N THR A 102 -8.25 4.89 -4.38
CA THR A 102 -7.70 3.99 -5.40
C THR A 102 -6.27 3.62 -5.02
N ILE A 103 -5.96 2.34 -5.08
CA ILE A 103 -4.59 1.85 -4.97
C ILE A 103 -4.15 1.27 -6.31
N ARG A 104 -3.01 1.74 -6.80
CA ARG A 104 -2.39 1.24 -8.02
C ARG A 104 -1.01 0.75 -7.67
N ASN A 105 -0.70 -0.47 -8.02
CA ASN A 105 0.60 -1.06 -7.72
C ASN A 105 1.19 -1.72 -8.96
N GLU A 106 2.41 -1.31 -9.31
CA GLU A 106 3.21 -1.94 -10.35
C GLU A 106 4.38 -2.59 -9.66
N TYR A 107 4.58 -3.90 -9.84
CA TYR A 107 5.59 -4.62 -9.08
C TYR A 107 6.28 -5.71 -9.88
N THR A 108 7.50 -6.04 -9.43
CA THR A 108 8.29 -7.16 -9.94
C THR A 108 8.81 -7.94 -8.74
N VAL A 109 8.55 -9.25 -8.70
CA VAL A 109 9.04 -10.12 -7.64
C VAL A 109 10.46 -10.52 -7.99
N GLU A 110 11.41 -10.21 -7.10
CA GLU A 110 12.84 -10.45 -7.32
C GLU A 110 13.41 -11.57 -6.43
N LEU A 111 12.75 -11.89 -5.31
CA LEU A 111 13.17 -12.96 -4.42
C LEU A 111 13.07 -14.31 -5.14
N PRO A 112 14.19 -15.06 -5.31
CA PRO A 112 14.17 -16.33 -6.04
C PRO A 112 13.15 -17.33 -5.50
N VAL A 113 12.94 -17.37 -4.19
CA VAL A 113 12.00 -18.31 -3.56
C VAL A 113 10.56 -18.01 -3.95
N LEU A 114 10.20 -16.73 -4.15
CA LEU A 114 8.86 -16.34 -4.59
C LEU A 114 8.69 -16.50 -6.09
N ARG A 115 9.78 -16.34 -6.87
CA ARG A 115 9.76 -16.50 -8.33
C ARG A 115 9.46 -17.93 -8.77
N LYS A 116 9.60 -18.90 -7.87
CA LYS A 116 9.24 -20.29 -8.15
C LYS A 116 7.73 -20.52 -8.17
N LEU A 117 6.96 -19.60 -7.62
CA LEU A 117 5.51 -19.68 -7.66
C LEU A 117 5.01 -19.27 -9.04
N ALA A 118 3.88 -19.84 -9.47
CA ALA A 118 3.27 -19.47 -10.74
C ALA A 118 2.91 -17.99 -10.74
N GLU A 119 3.20 -17.29 -11.83
CA GLU A 119 2.90 -15.87 -11.97
C GLU A 119 1.41 -15.59 -11.75
N SER A 120 0.53 -16.43 -12.30
CA SER A 120 -0.91 -16.29 -12.11
C SER A 120 -1.33 -16.39 -10.65
N PHE A 121 -0.65 -17.24 -9.86
CA PHE A 121 -0.90 -17.38 -8.42
C PHE A 121 -0.50 -16.09 -7.69
N LEU A 122 0.68 -15.53 -8.01
CA LEU A 122 1.17 -14.30 -7.39
C LEU A 122 0.27 -13.12 -7.73
N VAL A 123 -0.17 -13.00 -8.99
CA VAL A 123 -1.09 -11.93 -9.40
C VAL A 123 -2.40 -12.02 -8.63
N LYS A 124 -2.99 -13.23 -8.54
CA LYS A 124 -4.24 -13.43 -7.81
C LYS A 124 -4.10 -13.11 -6.33
N MET A 125 -2.99 -13.52 -5.72
CA MET A 125 -2.71 -13.23 -4.33
C MET A 125 -2.63 -11.72 -4.08
N ASN A 126 -1.96 -10.98 -4.95
CA ASN A 126 -1.81 -9.53 -4.83
C ASN A 126 -3.12 -8.78 -5.11
N GLU A 127 -3.95 -9.27 -6.06
CA GLU A 127 -5.28 -8.71 -6.27
C GLU A 127 -6.15 -8.87 -5.02
N ASN A 128 -6.14 -10.05 -4.42
CA ASN A 128 -6.88 -10.31 -3.18
C ASN A 128 -6.38 -9.42 -2.05
N GLU A 129 -5.08 -9.19 -1.97
CA GLU A 129 -4.51 -8.31 -0.96
C GLU A 129 -4.94 -6.86 -1.17
N ALA A 130 -4.94 -6.37 -2.42
CA ALA A 130 -5.41 -5.01 -2.70
C ALA A 130 -6.87 -4.82 -2.29
N ASP A 131 -7.73 -5.81 -2.56
CA ASP A 131 -9.11 -5.79 -2.12
C ASP A 131 -9.21 -5.76 -0.59
N ALA A 132 -8.39 -6.55 0.10
CA ALA A 132 -8.35 -6.61 1.56
C ALA A 132 -7.86 -5.28 2.16
N ILE A 133 -6.83 -4.68 1.59
CA ILE A 133 -6.32 -3.38 2.02
C ILE A 133 -7.44 -2.34 2.00
N LEU A 134 -8.13 -2.23 0.88
CA LEU A 134 -9.21 -1.25 0.73
C LEU A 134 -10.37 -1.54 1.67
N ALA A 135 -10.76 -2.80 1.82
CA ALA A 135 -11.83 -3.20 2.74
C ALA A 135 -11.46 -2.89 4.19
N ASN A 136 -10.20 -3.11 4.59
CA ASN A 136 -9.75 -2.82 5.95
C ASN A 136 -9.76 -1.33 6.24
N VAL A 137 -9.31 -0.50 5.29
CA VAL A 137 -9.36 0.96 5.42
C VAL A 137 -10.81 1.42 5.56
N LYS A 138 -11.69 0.92 4.70
CA LYS A 138 -13.12 1.25 4.75
C LYS A 138 -13.73 0.90 6.10
N ALA A 139 -13.47 -0.31 6.59
CA ALA A 139 -14.00 -0.76 7.88
C ALA A 139 -13.54 0.14 9.03
N LYS A 140 -12.28 0.54 9.01
CA LYS A 140 -11.71 1.41 10.04
C LYS A 140 -12.32 2.81 10.00
N MET A 141 -12.46 3.38 8.81
CA MET A 141 -12.95 4.75 8.65
C MET A 141 -14.45 4.88 8.91
N GLU A 142 -15.21 3.81 8.73
CA GLU A 142 -16.67 3.80 8.92
C GLU A 142 -17.09 3.24 10.28
N ALA A 143 -16.13 2.88 11.12
CA ALA A 143 -16.42 2.32 12.44
C ALA A 143 -17.00 3.36 13.42
#